data_9ce713b5577ed682c3443e46e6510225
#
_entry.id   9ce713b5577ed682c3443e46e6510225
#
_cell.length_a   1.000
_cell.length_b   1.000
_cell.length_c   1.000
_cell.angle_alpha   90.00
_cell.angle_beta   90.00
_cell.angle_gamma   90.00
#
_symmetry.space_group_name_H-M   'P 1'
#
loop_
_entity.id
_entity.type
_entity.pdbx_description
1 polymer ?
#
loop_
_entity_poly.entity_id
_entity_poly.type
_entity_poly.pdbx_seq_one_letter_code
_entity_poly.pdbx_strand_id
1 'polypeptide(L)'
;WNFQNKEWDMKLGYYPEMLATNLRYSPESATYDDLAENAFPTQQGYQNEKRHQVNTRIVRKLETEFGKQEFGVSGAIAQLHNKITDKNGKYYAVGLHTDNNYKRFNLQSSVIHYQYDAKNPDGVNNDMTLMGANGLTPAYFIASEGTIASLNLAYTLPVQDMGKLKAIRFYNDYSYFDKKREDWSDSQMNTTGMMFIASPFMVWADYTWGKNANIIGGATNATGFTSTVSPNSDKWLYRINLNIGFSF
;
A
#
# COMPACT_ATOMS: atom_id res chain seq x y z
N TRP A 1 7.80 -1.69 -21.53
CA TRP A 1 6.96 -2.32 -22.56
C TRP A 1 5.54 -2.49 -22.05
N ASN A 2 4.56 -2.23 -22.93
CA ASN A 2 3.14 -2.37 -22.65
C ASN A 2 2.46 -3.00 -23.88
N PHE A 3 1.70 -4.05 -23.64
CA PHE A 3 0.83 -4.69 -24.64
C PHE A 3 -0.59 -4.75 -24.09
N GLN A 4 -1.54 -4.22 -24.84
CA GLN A 4 -2.94 -4.22 -24.45
C GLN A 4 -3.85 -4.51 -25.65
N ASN A 5 -4.78 -5.42 -25.45
CA ASN A 5 -5.89 -5.69 -26.38
C ASN A 5 -7.20 -5.92 -25.61
N LYS A 6 -8.23 -6.44 -26.28
CA LYS A 6 -9.53 -6.72 -25.64
C LYS A 6 -9.45 -7.76 -24.54
N GLU A 7 -8.53 -8.69 -24.64
CA GLU A 7 -8.44 -9.87 -23.75
C GLU A 7 -7.29 -9.81 -22.76
N TRP A 8 -6.24 -9.06 -23.07
CA TRP A 8 -5.02 -9.04 -22.31
C TRP A 8 -4.54 -7.62 -22.04
N ASP A 9 -3.97 -7.41 -20.85
CA ASP A 9 -3.16 -6.25 -20.49
C ASP A 9 -1.86 -6.76 -19.85
N MET A 10 -0.74 -6.54 -20.55
CA MET A 10 0.57 -7.02 -20.13
C MET A 10 1.52 -5.83 -20.04
N LYS A 11 2.24 -5.73 -18.93
CA LYS A 11 3.21 -4.65 -18.69
C LYS A 11 4.52 -5.26 -18.16
N LEU A 12 5.63 -4.75 -18.68
CA LEU A 12 6.97 -5.05 -18.22
C LEU A 12 7.74 -3.74 -18.06
N GLY A 13 8.25 -3.49 -16.87
CA GLY A 13 9.06 -2.33 -16.55
C GLY A 13 10.43 -2.74 -16.04
N TYR A 14 11.46 -2.03 -16.46
CA TYR A 14 12.81 -2.13 -15.92
C TYR A 14 13.26 -0.78 -15.40
N TYR A 15 13.79 -0.75 -14.19
CA TYR A 15 14.23 0.44 -13.49
C TYR A 15 15.65 0.18 -12.98
N PRO A 16 16.68 0.78 -13.62
CA PRO A 16 18.09 0.54 -13.26
C PRO A 16 18.40 0.99 -11.84
N GLU A 17 17.86 2.15 -11.47
CA GLU A 17 17.86 2.67 -10.11
C GLU A 17 16.46 3.18 -9.84
N MET A 18 15.76 2.56 -8.91
CA MET A 18 14.69 3.29 -8.29
C MET A 18 15.37 4.23 -7.32
N LEU A 19 15.15 5.51 -7.50
CA LEU A 19 15.30 6.50 -6.43
C LEU A 19 14.42 5.96 -5.30
N ALA A 20 15.00 5.01 -4.57
CA ALA A 20 14.33 4.47 -3.43
C ALA A 20 13.93 5.66 -2.62
N THR A 21 12.74 5.64 -2.25
CA THR A 21 12.12 6.57 -1.33
C THR A 21 13.01 6.89 -0.13
N ASN A 22 13.92 6.05 0.20
CA ASN A 22 14.99 6.20 1.19
C ASN A 22 16.02 7.30 0.85
N LEU A 23 16.14 7.73 -0.40
CA LEU A 23 17.16 8.71 -0.79
C LEU A 23 16.77 10.17 -0.53
N ARG A 24 15.50 10.45 -0.31
CA ARG A 24 15.05 11.81 0.02
C ARG A 24 15.01 12.07 1.52
N TYR A 25 15.38 11.08 2.28
CA TYR A 25 15.45 11.23 3.70
C TYR A 25 16.79 11.88 4.02
N SER A 26 16.75 13.17 4.31
CA SER A 26 17.90 13.84 4.89
C SER A 26 18.03 13.36 6.32
N PRO A 27 19.12 12.71 6.69
CA PRO A 27 19.39 12.43 8.10
C PRO A 27 19.51 13.72 8.95
N GLU A 28 19.50 14.88 8.30
CA GLU A 28 19.58 16.20 8.94
C GLU A 28 18.21 16.81 9.27
N SER A 29 17.09 16.14 8.93
CA SER A 29 15.80 16.63 9.41
C SER A 29 15.61 16.24 10.88
N ALA A 30 15.64 17.20 11.75
CA ALA A 30 15.50 17.02 13.20
C ALA A 30 14.32 16.13 13.63
N THR A 31 13.22 16.15 12.87
CA THR A 31 12.03 15.34 13.13
C THR A 31 12.25 13.84 12.88
N TYR A 32 13.21 13.48 12.04
CA TYR A 32 13.50 12.09 11.75
C TYR A 32 14.57 11.53 12.68
N ASP A 33 15.57 12.30 12.94
CA ASP A 33 16.66 11.90 13.86
C ASP A 33 16.08 11.65 15.26
N ASP A 34 15.14 12.48 15.72
CA ASP A 34 14.41 12.26 16.97
C ASP A 34 13.56 10.98 16.95
N LEU A 35 12.90 10.69 15.84
CA LEU A 35 12.07 9.49 15.70
C LEU A 35 12.92 8.23 15.58
N ALA A 36 14.02 8.31 14.90
CA ALA A 36 14.87 7.17 14.61
C ALA A 36 15.89 6.89 15.73
N GLU A 37 16.46 7.90 16.38
CA GLU A 37 17.29 7.68 17.56
C GLU A 37 16.51 7.10 18.74
N ASN A 38 15.27 7.53 18.92
CA ASN A 38 14.47 7.06 20.05
C ASN A 38 13.71 5.75 19.77
N ALA A 39 13.31 5.49 18.52
CA ALA A 39 12.56 4.28 18.15
C ALA A 39 13.43 3.20 17.50
N PHE A 40 14.53 3.59 16.82
CA PHE A 40 15.36 2.70 16.02
C PHE A 40 16.83 3.13 16.08
N PRO A 41 17.59 2.62 17.04
CA PRO A 41 18.96 3.06 17.31
C PRO A 41 19.97 2.81 16.18
N THR A 42 19.55 2.26 15.04
CA THR A 42 20.44 1.88 13.94
C THR A 42 19.87 2.23 12.56
N GLN A 43 19.59 3.51 12.29
CA GLN A 43 19.22 3.97 10.94
C GLN A 43 20.24 3.55 9.88
N GLN A 44 21.50 3.48 10.23
CA GLN A 44 22.56 3.14 9.31
C GLN A 44 22.32 1.81 8.60
N GLY A 45 21.70 0.82 9.27
CA GLY A 45 21.40 -0.48 8.69
C GLY A 45 20.35 -0.45 7.56
N TYR A 46 19.52 0.59 7.50
CA TYR A 46 18.42 0.69 6.55
C TYR A 46 18.73 1.53 5.30
N GLN A 47 19.98 1.84 5.04
CA GLN A 47 20.41 2.51 3.81
C GLN A 47 20.43 1.54 2.62
N ASN A 48 19.27 0.96 2.32
CA ASN A 48 19.08 -0.01 1.25
C ASN A 48 18.42 0.65 0.04
N GLU A 49 19.01 0.49 -1.12
CA GLU A 49 18.50 0.98 -2.40
C GLU A 49 18.04 -0.17 -3.29
N LYS A 50 16.88 0.00 -3.92
CA LYS A 50 16.48 -0.92 -4.99
C LYS A 50 17.21 -0.59 -6.28
N ARG A 51 17.94 -1.56 -6.81
CA ARG A 51 18.64 -1.48 -8.09
C ARG A 51 18.15 -2.59 -9.01
N HIS A 52 18.17 -2.31 -10.32
CA HIS A 52 17.80 -3.27 -11.36
C HIS A 52 16.42 -3.90 -11.12
N GLN A 53 15.43 -3.08 -10.77
CA GLN A 53 14.09 -3.58 -10.52
C GLN A 53 13.39 -3.94 -11.82
N VAL A 54 12.83 -5.14 -11.87
CA VAL A 54 11.93 -5.59 -12.94
C VAL A 54 10.54 -5.73 -12.36
N ASN A 55 9.55 -5.10 -12.98
CA ASN A 55 8.15 -5.24 -12.64
C ASN A 55 7.40 -5.88 -13.82
N THR A 56 6.48 -6.78 -13.51
CA THR A 56 5.58 -7.37 -14.50
C THR A 56 4.15 -7.36 -13.99
N ARG A 57 3.21 -7.21 -14.94
CA ARG A 57 1.78 -7.36 -14.69
C ARG A 57 1.15 -8.04 -15.91
N ILE A 58 0.38 -9.09 -15.69
CA ILE A 58 -0.35 -9.81 -16.72
C ILE A 58 -1.79 -9.94 -16.26
N VAL A 59 -2.74 -9.44 -17.05
CA VAL A 59 -4.17 -9.48 -16.76
C VAL A 59 -4.92 -10.09 -17.92
N ARG A 60 -5.74 -11.07 -17.62
CA ARG A 60 -6.76 -11.61 -18.50
C ARG A 60 -8.06 -10.83 -18.29
N LYS A 61 -8.64 -10.32 -19.38
CA LYS A 61 -9.94 -9.65 -19.41
C LYS A 61 -10.95 -10.57 -20.05
N LEU A 62 -12.10 -10.70 -19.42
CA LEU A 62 -13.22 -11.48 -19.91
C LEU A 62 -14.47 -10.61 -19.93
N GLU A 63 -15.18 -10.63 -21.04
CA GLU A 63 -16.54 -10.08 -21.11
C GLU A 63 -17.54 -11.23 -21.00
N THR A 64 -18.39 -11.18 -20.00
CA THR A 64 -19.41 -12.17 -19.72
C THR A 64 -20.79 -11.53 -19.72
N GLU A 65 -21.85 -12.32 -19.71
CA GLU A 65 -23.21 -11.81 -19.53
C GLU A 65 -23.40 -11.03 -18.21
N PHE A 66 -22.56 -11.27 -17.22
CA PHE A 66 -22.59 -10.61 -15.93
C PHE A 66 -21.84 -9.26 -15.90
N GLY A 67 -20.95 -9.03 -16.88
CA GLY A 67 -20.11 -7.84 -16.97
C GLY A 67 -18.65 -8.17 -17.22
N LYS A 68 -17.80 -7.15 -17.08
CA LYS A 68 -16.35 -7.28 -17.26
C LYS A 68 -15.71 -7.93 -16.04
N GLN A 69 -14.85 -8.91 -16.29
CA GLN A 69 -14.09 -9.62 -15.29
C GLN A 69 -12.61 -9.52 -15.63
N GLU A 70 -11.77 -9.20 -14.64
CA GLU A 70 -10.32 -9.15 -14.79
C GLU A 70 -9.65 -10.03 -13.74
N PHE A 71 -8.69 -10.84 -14.18
CA PHE A 71 -7.86 -11.70 -13.34
C PHE A 71 -6.40 -11.44 -13.68
N GLY A 72 -5.61 -11.09 -12.70
CA GLY A 72 -4.23 -10.70 -12.95
C GLY A 72 -3.23 -11.29 -11.97
N VAL A 73 -2.01 -11.42 -12.48
CA VAL A 73 -0.82 -11.69 -11.69
C VAL A 73 0.18 -10.55 -11.90
N SER A 74 0.81 -10.16 -10.82
CA SER A 74 1.87 -9.13 -10.83
C SER A 74 3.08 -9.63 -10.08
N GLY A 75 4.26 -9.22 -10.51
CA GLY A 75 5.51 -9.55 -9.86
C GLY A 75 6.51 -8.40 -9.91
N ALA A 76 7.39 -8.36 -8.92
CA ALA A 76 8.52 -7.47 -8.87
C ALA A 76 9.74 -8.17 -8.28
N ILE A 77 10.91 -7.93 -8.83
CA ILE A 77 12.20 -8.35 -8.28
C ILE A 77 13.19 -7.21 -8.35
N ALA A 78 14.08 -7.08 -7.37
CA ALA A 78 15.17 -6.12 -7.39
C ALA A 78 16.36 -6.60 -6.54
N GLN A 79 17.52 -6.00 -6.77
CA GLN A 79 18.61 -6.02 -5.81
C GLN A 79 18.36 -4.97 -4.72
N LEU A 80 18.73 -5.29 -3.48
CA LEU A 80 18.78 -4.34 -2.37
C LEU A 80 20.26 -4.05 -2.05
N HIS A 81 20.78 -2.97 -2.61
CA HIS A 81 22.15 -2.55 -2.33
C HIS A 81 22.20 -1.77 -1.01
N ASN A 82 22.94 -2.28 -0.04
CA ASN A 82 23.18 -1.55 1.21
C ASN A 82 24.43 -0.69 1.07
N LYS A 83 24.29 0.63 1.24
CA LYS A 83 25.38 1.60 1.06
C LYS A 83 26.49 1.50 2.11
N ILE A 84 26.20 0.93 3.27
CA ILE A 84 27.17 0.85 4.35
C ILE A 84 28.02 -0.40 4.22
N THR A 85 27.38 -1.54 3.94
CA THR A 85 28.08 -2.83 3.82
C THR A 85 28.63 -3.06 2.42
N ASP A 86 28.22 -2.26 1.43
CA ASP A 86 28.47 -2.44 -0.01
C ASP A 86 28.04 -3.83 -0.52
N LYS A 87 27.03 -4.42 0.12
CA LYS A 87 26.51 -5.76 -0.23
C LYS A 87 25.13 -5.66 -0.86
N ASN A 88 24.82 -6.63 -1.72
CA ASN A 88 23.52 -6.74 -2.36
C ASN A 88 22.66 -7.82 -1.68
N GLY A 89 21.51 -7.43 -1.21
CA GLY A 89 20.41 -8.29 -0.82
C GLY A 89 19.41 -8.47 -1.96
N LYS A 90 18.20 -8.95 -1.65
CA LYS A 90 17.16 -9.26 -2.61
C LYS A 90 15.82 -8.66 -2.18
N TYR A 91 15.05 -8.24 -3.16
CA TYR A 91 13.64 -7.91 -3.02
C TYR A 91 12.82 -8.69 -4.01
N TYR A 92 11.70 -9.21 -3.58
CA TYR A 92 10.66 -9.68 -4.49
C TYR A 92 9.27 -9.39 -3.94
N ALA A 93 8.31 -9.29 -4.85
CA ALA A 93 6.89 -9.29 -4.54
C ALA A 93 6.15 -10.06 -5.62
N VAL A 94 5.10 -10.78 -5.24
CA VAL A 94 4.18 -11.46 -6.13
C VAL A 94 2.76 -11.23 -5.66
N GLY A 95 1.83 -10.99 -6.58
CA GLY A 95 0.45 -10.74 -6.23
C GLY A 95 -0.52 -11.30 -7.26
N LEU A 96 -1.65 -11.76 -6.75
CA LEU A 96 -2.85 -12.09 -7.51
C LEU A 96 -3.88 -11.01 -7.26
N HIS A 97 -4.62 -10.63 -8.30
CA HIS A 97 -5.67 -9.61 -8.16
C HIS A 97 -6.81 -9.85 -9.14
N THR A 98 -7.99 -9.39 -8.75
CA THR A 98 -9.19 -9.42 -9.60
C THR A 98 -9.90 -8.07 -9.56
N ASP A 99 -10.61 -7.74 -10.64
CA ASP A 99 -11.56 -6.63 -10.74
C ASP A 99 -12.78 -7.10 -11.53
N ASN A 100 -13.88 -7.32 -10.83
CA ASN A 100 -15.06 -7.95 -11.36
C ASN A 100 -16.28 -7.02 -11.26
N ASN A 101 -16.91 -6.77 -12.38
CA ASN A 101 -18.11 -5.97 -12.47
C ASN A 101 -19.32 -6.85 -12.74
N TYR A 102 -20.35 -6.70 -11.92
CA TYR A 102 -21.64 -7.33 -12.09
C TYR A 102 -22.75 -6.28 -11.98
N LYS A 103 -23.27 -5.84 -13.11
CA LYS A 103 -24.26 -4.76 -13.17
C LYS A 103 -23.76 -3.50 -12.44
N ARG A 104 -24.33 -3.22 -11.26
CA ARG A 104 -24.00 -2.06 -10.43
C ARG A 104 -22.99 -2.37 -9.32
N PHE A 105 -22.65 -3.64 -9.17
CA PHE A 105 -21.65 -4.08 -8.21
C PHE A 105 -20.27 -4.14 -8.84
N ASN A 106 -19.27 -3.80 -8.07
CA ASN A 106 -17.87 -4.01 -8.38
C ASN A 106 -17.20 -4.72 -7.20
N LEU A 107 -16.52 -5.81 -7.48
CA LEU A 107 -15.76 -6.60 -6.51
C LEU A 107 -14.29 -6.62 -6.94
N GLN A 108 -13.42 -6.09 -6.10
CA GLN A 108 -11.98 -6.17 -6.30
C GLN A 108 -11.35 -6.97 -5.16
N SER A 109 -10.39 -7.80 -5.48
CA SER A 109 -9.61 -8.52 -4.48
C SER A 109 -8.15 -8.60 -4.87
N SER A 110 -7.28 -8.64 -3.88
CA SER A 110 -5.87 -8.93 -4.10
C SER A 110 -5.25 -9.67 -2.92
N VAL A 111 -4.24 -10.49 -3.24
CA VAL A 111 -3.32 -11.06 -2.25
C VAL A 111 -1.91 -10.82 -2.77
N ILE A 112 -1.06 -10.19 -1.97
CA ILE A 112 0.31 -9.83 -2.31
C ILE A 112 1.23 -10.35 -1.21
N HIS A 113 2.22 -11.14 -1.60
CA HIS A 113 3.34 -11.51 -0.73
C HIS A 113 4.59 -10.77 -1.17
N TYR A 114 5.38 -10.27 -0.21
CA TYR A 114 6.63 -9.59 -0.49
C TYR A 114 7.70 -9.91 0.55
N GLN A 115 8.96 -9.77 0.14
CA GLN A 115 10.12 -9.91 1.03
C GLN A 115 11.23 -8.94 0.63
N TYR A 116 11.83 -8.32 1.65
CA TYR A 116 13.05 -7.53 1.61
C TYR A 116 14.14 -8.27 2.40
N ASP A 117 15.03 -8.96 1.70
CA ASP A 117 16.21 -9.61 2.31
C ASP A 117 17.43 -8.69 2.13
N ALA A 118 17.57 -7.70 3.01
CA ALA A 118 18.67 -6.75 2.99
C ALA A 118 19.95 -7.34 3.62
N LYS A 119 21.11 -6.83 3.20
CA LYS A 119 22.41 -7.17 3.79
C LYS A 119 22.89 -6.04 4.69
N ASN A 120 22.15 -5.84 5.78
CA ASN A 120 22.43 -4.82 6.79
C ASN A 120 23.80 -5.06 7.48
N PRO A 121 24.39 -4.03 8.14
CA PRO A 121 25.54 -4.20 9.01
C PRO A 121 25.32 -5.19 10.15
N ASP A 122 26.41 -5.72 10.68
CA ASP A 122 26.38 -6.64 11.82
C ASP A 122 25.64 -6.01 13.01
N GLY A 123 24.78 -6.79 13.66
CA GLY A 123 23.95 -6.34 14.78
C GLY A 123 22.65 -5.65 14.36
N VAL A 124 22.43 -5.36 13.08
CA VAL A 124 21.17 -4.83 12.56
C VAL A 124 20.35 -5.95 11.93
N ASN A 125 19.21 -6.26 12.54
CA ASN A 125 18.32 -7.31 12.00
C ASN A 125 17.67 -6.86 10.69
N ASN A 126 16.94 -7.77 10.05
CA ASN A 126 16.23 -7.54 8.79
C ASN A 126 14.70 -7.68 8.97
N ASP A 127 14.18 -7.36 10.14
CA ASP A 127 12.78 -7.57 10.48
C ASP A 127 11.86 -6.52 9.87
N MET A 128 12.39 -5.32 9.64
CA MET A 128 11.65 -4.19 9.08
C MET A 128 12.42 -3.50 7.96
N THR A 129 11.69 -2.83 7.10
CA THR A 129 12.25 -1.98 6.05
C THR A 129 11.63 -0.58 6.10
N LEU A 130 12.43 0.42 5.78
CA LEU A 130 12.00 1.80 5.72
C LEU A 130 11.32 2.09 4.38
N MET A 131 10.08 2.54 4.45
CA MET A 131 9.37 3.10 3.30
C MET A 131 9.54 4.62 3.31
N GLY A 132 10.07 5.16 2.23
CA GLY A 132 10.39 6.57 2.19
C GLY A 132 9.21 7.49 2.00
N ALA A 133 9.43 8.76 2.31
CA ALA A 133 8.49 9.83 2.06
C ALA A 133 8.46 10.21 0.57
N ASN A 134 7.28 10.45 0.05
CA ASN A 134 7.07 10.96 -1.32
C ASN A 134 6.75 12.46 -1.35
N GLY A 135 7.06 13.17 -0.27
CA GLY A 135 6.75 14.60 -0.09
C GLY A 135 5.38 14.86 0.54
N LEU A 136 4.47 13.89 0.53
CA LEU A 136 3.13 13.99 1.16
C LEU A 136 3.01 13.11 2.39
N THR A 137 3.78 12.05 2.47
CA THR A 137 3.78 11.12 3.60
C THR A 137 5.18 11.04 4.20
N PRO A 138 5.32 11.11 5.52
CA PRO A 138 6.59 10.88 6.19
C PRO A 138 7.07 9.46 5.97
N ALA A 139 8.37 9.22 6.12
CA ALA A 139 8.93 7.87 6.11
C ALA A 139 8.37 7.04 7.27
N TYR A 140 8.16 5.75 7.04
CA TYR A 140 7.67 4.81 8.04
C TYR A 140 8.25 3.41 7.82
N PHE A 141 8.26 2.63 8.87
CA PHE A 141 8.72 1.24 8.80
C PHE A 141 7.55 0.28 8.54
N ILE A 142 7.84 -0.75 7.76
CA ILE A 142 6.96 -1.90 7.57
C ILE A 142 7.73 -3.18 7.85
N ALA A 143 7.04 -4.28 8.12
CA ALA A 143 7.67 -5.59 8.18
C ALA A 143 8.41 -5.87 6.87
N SER A 144 9.61 -6.41 6.94
CA SER A 144 10.41 -6.73 5.74
C SER A 144 9.85 -7.91 4.95
N GLU A 145 9.00 -8.73 5.58
CA GLU A 145 8.27 -9.82 4.92
C GLU A 145 6.83 -9.86 5.41
N GLY A 146 5.90 -10.10 4.49
CA GLY A 146 4.50 -10.26 4.85
C GLY A 146 3.58 -10.52 3.67
N THR A 147 2.34 -10.85 4.00
CA THR A 147 1.27 -11.07 3.04
C THR A 147 0.14 -10.10 3.31
N ILE A 148 -0.25 -9.35 2.29
CA ILE A 148 -1.37 -8.41 2.35
C ILE A 148 -2.52 -9.00 1.54
N ALA A 149 -3.69 -9.15 2.16
CA ALA A 149 -4.93 -9.47 1.48
C ALA A 149 -5.87 -8.27 1.53
N SER A 150 -6.54 -7.97 0.41
CA SER A 150 -7.54 -6.90 0.37
C SER A 150 -8.77 -7.32 -0.43
N LEU A 151 -9.92 -6.80 0.00
CA LEU A 151 -11.22 -7.00 -0.60
C LEU A 151 -11.96 -5.68 -0.63
N ASN A 152 -12.40 -5.25 -1.81
CA ASN A 152 -13.29 -4.11 -2.01
C ASN A 152 -14.60 -4.59 -2.61
N LEU A 153 -15.71 -4.17 -2.02
CA LEU A 153 -17.04 -4.33 -2.57
C LEU A 153 -17.69 -2.97 -2.71
N ALA A 154 -18.17 -2.64 -3.91
CA ALA A 154 -18.87 -1.40 -4.15
C ALA A 154 -20.18 -1.62 -4.91
N TYR A 155 -21.14 -0.73 -4.63
CA TYR A 155 -22.43 -0.64 -5.33
C TYR A 155 -22.67 0.78 -5.80
N THR A 156 -22.93 0.96 -7.10
CA THR A 156 -23.19 2.28 -7.68
C THR A 156 -24.68 2.44 -7.96
N LEU A 157 -25.29 3.38 -7.24
CA LEU A 157 -26.69 3.79 -7.43
C LEU A 157 -26.73 5.00 -8.37
N PRO A 158 -27.21 4.87 -9.61
CA PRO A 158 -27.49 6.02 -10.46
C PRO A 158 -28.59 6.87 -9.85
N VAL A 159 -28.43 8.18 -9.91
CA VAL A 159 -29.41 9.16 -9.42
C VAL A 159 -29.96 9.93 -10.60
N GLN A 160 -31.27 10.06 -10.67
CA GLN A 160 -31.99 10.82 -11.70
C GLN A 160 -32.65 12.05 -11.07
N ASP A 161 -32.73 13.13 -11.84
CA ASP A 161 -33.45 14.36 -11.48
C ASP A 161 -32.99 15.09 -10.19
N MET A 162 -31.73 14.86 -9.76
CA MET A 162 -31.12 15.58 -8.64
C MET A 162 -30.01 16.56 -9.09
N GLY A 163 -30.26 17.29 -10.14
CA GLY A 163 -29.34 18.32 -10.63
C GLY A 163 -27.99 17.78 -11.06
N LYS A 164 -26.92 18.21 -10.39
CA LYS A 164 -25.54 17.77 -10.70
C LYS A 164 -25.18 16.39 -10.16
N LEU A 165 -25.91 15.85 -9.19
CA LEU A 165 -25.66 14.51 -8.63
C LEU A 165 -26.07 13.45 -9.66
N LYS A 166 -25.12 12.65 -10.09
CA LYS A 166 -25.32 11.61 -11.12
C LYS A 166 -25.37 10.20 -10.54
N ALA A 167 -24.61 9.96 -9.48
CA ALA A 167 -24.58 8.66 -8.82
C ALA A 167 -24.09 8.78 -7.38
N ILE A 168 -24.46 7.80 -6.57
CA ILE A 168 -23.89 7.55 -5.25
C ILE A 168 -23.25 6.16 -5.29
N ARG A 169 -21.97 6.06 -4.97
CA ARG A 169 -21.24 4.80 -4.84
C ARG A 169 -21.03 4.49 -3.37
N PHE A 170 -21.63 3.42 -2.90
CA PHE A 170 -21.36 2.84 -1.58
C PHE A 170 -20.23 1.84 -1.72
N TYR A 171 -19.32 1.80 -0.74
CA TYR A 171 -18.20 0.86 -0.78
C TYR A 171 -17.77 0.42 0.62
N ASN A 172 -17.15 -0.75 0.65
CA ASN A 172 -16.43 -1.26 1.80
C ASN A 172 -15.09 -1.84 1.31
N ASP A 173 -14.01 -1.37 1.93
CA ASP A 173 -12.64 -1.80 1.69
C ASP A 173 -12.12 -2.47 2.96
N TYR A 174 -11.77 -3.74 2.88
CA TYR A 174 -11.12 -4.47 3.97
C TYR A 174 -9.71 -4.87 3.56
N SER A 175 -8.75 -4.70 4.45
CA SER A 175 -7.39 -5.18 4.29
C SER A 175 -6.87 -5.85 5.56
N TYR A 176 -6.10 -6.91 5.33
CA TYR A 176 -5.42 -7.68 6.35
C TYR A 176 -3.95 -7.82 5.97
N PHE A 177 -3.06 -7.57 6.92
CA PHE A 177 -1.62 -7.70 6.73
C PHE A 177 -1.06 -8.68 7.75
N ASP A 178 -0.76 -9.89 7.28
CA ASP A 178 -0.03 -10.94 7.98
C ASP A 178 1.48 -10.62 7.91
N LYS A 179 2.07 -10.30 9.04
CA LYS A 179 3.49 -10.04 9.18
C LYS A 179 4.22 -11.34 9.53
N LYS A 180 5.29 -11.67 8.77
CA LYS A 180 6.05 -12.90 8.98
C LYS A 180 6.97 -12.83 10.20
N ARG A 181 6.39 -12.40 11.33
CA ARG A 181 7.07 -12.28 12.60
C ARG A 181 6.12 -12.63 13.74
N GLU A 182 6.43 -13.70 14.46
CA GLU A 182 5.55 -14.28 15.50
C GLU A 182 5.24 -13.32 16.66
N ASP A 183 6.17 -12.42 16.98
CA ASP A 183 6.02 -11.44 18.06
C ASP A 183 5.34 -10.14 17.64
N TRP A 184 4.93 -10.01 16.36
CA TRP A 184 4.25 -8.82 15.86
C TRP A 184 2.78 -9.08 15.59
N SER A 185 1.93 -8.19 16.10
CA SER A 185 0.51 -8.25 15.82
C SER A 185 0.19 -7.87 14.37
N ASP A 186 -0.68 -8.62 13.74
CA ASP A 186 -1.16 -8.34 12.38
C ASP A 186 -1.90 -7.01 12.31
N SER A 187 -1.87 -6.39 11.13
CA SER A 187 -2.62 -5.17 10.88
C SER A 187 -3.94 -5.46 10.18
N GLN A 188 -4.98 -4.75 10.59
CA GLN A 188 -6.28 -4.81 9.93
C GLN A 188 -6.83 -3.42 9.74
N MET A 189 -7.50 -3.20 8.62
CA MET A 189 -8.17 -1.95 8.33
C MET A 189 -9.44 -2.21 7.53
N ASN A 190 -10.50 -1.52 7.88
CA ASN A 190 -11.76 -1.52 7.14
C ASN A 190 -12.24 -0.08 6.95
N THR A 191 -12.60 0.25 5.73
CA THR A 191 -13.18 1.54 5.37
C THR A 191 -14.56 1.31 4.76
N THR A 192 -15.60 1.86 5.38
CA THR A 192 -16.94 1.94 4.78
C THR A 192 -17.22 3.37 4.41
N GLY A 193 -17.69 3.60 3.19
CA GLY A 193 -17.89 4.95 2.72
C GLY A 193 -18.92 5.10 1.62
N MET A 194 -19.13 6.38 1.30
CA MET A 194 -19.98 6.81 0.19
C MET A 194 -19.22 7.83 -0.65
N MET A 195 -19.32 7.71 -1.97
CA MET A 195 -18.83 8.71 -2.91
C MET A 195 -20.01 9.31 -3.66
N PHE A 196 -20.17 10.61 -3.56
CA PHE A 196 -21.15 11.37 -4.32
C PHE A 196 -20.51 11.89 -5.60
N ILE A 197 -21.04 11.49 -6.75
CA ILE A 197 -20.54 11.86 -8.08
C ILE A 197 -21.43 12.98 -8.62
N ALA A 198 -20.96 14.21 -8.51
CA ALA A 198 -21.71 15.44 -8.85
C ALA A 198 -20.82 16.38 -9.68
N SER A 199 -20.49 15.98 -10.94
CA SER A 199 -19.56 16.73 -11.81
C SER A 199 -19.77 18.25 -11.77
N PRO A 200 -18.70 19.04 -11.58
CA PRO A 200 -17.28 18.68 -11.53
C PRO A 200 -16.76 18.20 -10.14
N PHE A 201 -17.66 18.04 -9.18
CA PHE A 201 -17.30 17.63 -7.83
C PHE A 201 -17.43 16.13 -7.62
N MET A 202 -16.55 15.59 -6.79
CA MET A 202 -16.66 14.28 -6.16
C MET A 202 -16.45 14.44 -4.68
N VAL A 203 -17.34 13.89 -3.85
CA VAL A 203 -17.27 13.99 -2.40
C VAL A 203 -17.24 12.59 -1.82
N TRP A 204 -16.23 12.29 -1.00
CA TRP A 204 -16.10 11.04 -0.27
C TRP A 204 -16.35 11.29 1.21
N ALA A 205 -17.16 10.47 1.82
CA ALA A 205 -17.41 10.43 3.26
C ALA A 205 -17.10 9.01 3.76
N ASP A 206 -16.05 8.87 4.56
CA ASP A 206 -15.52 7.60 4.98
C ASP A 206 -15.52 7.45 6.50
N TYR A 207 -15.89 6.27 6.96
CA TYR A 207 -15.61 5.79 8.29
C TYR A 207 -14.60 4.64 8.20
N THR A 208 -13.43 4.87 8.75
CA THR A 208 -12.34 3.89 8.73
C THR A 208 -12.04 3.45 10.16
N TRP A 209 -11.94 2.14 10.38
CA TRP A 209 -11.46 1.57 11.64
C TRP A 209 -10.39 0.54 11.34
N GLY A 210 -9.48 0.38 12.29
CA GLY A 210 -8.37 -0.54 12.13
C GLY A 210 -7.59 -0.73 13.42
N LYS A 211 -6.74 -1.71 13.40
CA LYS A 211 -5.77 -1.98 14.46
C LYS A 211 -4.39 -2.22 13.86
N ASN A 212 -3.37 -1.80 14.58
CA ASN A 212 -1.97 -1.97 14.18
C ASN A 212 -1.70 -1.46 12.75
N ALA A 213 -2.48 -0.50 12.27
CA ALA A 213 -2.42 0.04 10.92
C ALA A 213 -1.82 1.45 10.93
N ASN A 214 -0.91 1.73 10.00
CA ASN A 214 -0.12 2.94 9.95
C ASN A 214 -0.96 4.24 9.96
N ILE A 215 -2.05 4.29 9.23
CA ILE A 215 -2.85 5.51 9.06
C ILE A 215 -3.81 5.74 10.24
N ILE A 216 -4.16 4.70 10.98
CA ILE A 216 -5.16 4.73 12.06
C ILE A 216 -4.52 4.54 13.43
N GLY A 217 -3.29 4.15 13.47
CA GLY A 217 -2.53 3.83 14.68
C GLY A 217 -2.42 4.93 15.73
N GLY A 218 -3.18 6.00 15.62
CA GLY A 218 -3.51 6.96 16.66
C GLY A 218 -2.35 7.69 17.30
N ALA A 219 -1.15 7.54 16.84
CA ALA A 219 -0.04 8.21 17.46
C ALA A 219 0.54 9.25 16.53
N THR A 220 0.31 10.46 16.88
CA THR A 220 1.11 11.61 16.44
C THR A 220 2.53 11.59 17.01
N ASN A 221 2.85 10.58 17.80
CA ASN A 221 4.18 10.32 18.31
C ASN A 221 4.83 9.19 17.50
N ALA A 222 6.10 8.92 17.74
CA ALA A 222 6.90 7.89 17.09
C ALA A 222 6.18 6.53 16.96
N THR A 223 5.27 6.23 17.88
CA THR A 223 4.52 4.99 17.90
C THR A 223 3.47 4.85 16.80
N GLY A 224 2.97 5.94 16.19
CA GLY A 224 2.03 5.87 15.05
C GLY A 224 2.64 5.23 13.83
N PHE A 225 3.89 5.54 13.55
CA PHE A 225 4.64 4.93 12.44
C PHE A 225 5.21 3.56 12.78
N THR A 226 5.32 3.22 14.05
CA THR A 226 5.81 1.92 14.52
C THR A 226 4.68 0.92 14.73
N SER A 227 3.41 1.34 14.70
CA SER A 227 2.26 0.46 14.92
C SER A 227 2.19 -0.73 13.96
N THR A 228 2.85 -0.61 12.79
CA THR A 228 2.95 -1.70 11.81
C THR A 228 4.10 -2.67 12.06
N VAL A 229 5.04 -2.36 12.94
CA VAL A 229 6.31 -3.09 13.10
C VAL A 229 6.66 -3.46 14.55
N SER A 230 5.71 -3.41 15.45
CA SER A 230 5.95 -3.78 16.84
C SER A 230 4.78 -4.58 17.42
N PRO A 231 4.98 -5.28 18.55
CA PRO A 231 3.89 -5.78 19.35
C PRO A 231 2.97 -4.61 19.73
N ASN A 232 1.70 -4.75 19.52
CA ASN A 232 0.79 -3.64 19.71
C ASN A 232 -0.37 -3.98 20.66
N SER A 233 -1.08 -2.94 21.05
CA SER A 233 -2.20 -3.05 21.98
C SER A 233 -3.42 -3.78 21.43
N ASP A 234 -3.42 -4.16 20.14
CA ASP A 234 -4.54 -4.73 19.41
C ASP A 234 -5.85 -3.93 19.55
N LYS A 235 -5.75 -2.65 19.91
CA LYS A 235 -6.89 -1.77 20.02
C LYS A 235 -7.39 -1.35 18.66
N TRP A 236 -8.71 -1.43 18.49
CA TRP A 236 -9.38 -0.84 17.34
C TRP A 236 -9.49 0.67 17.53
N LEU A 237 -9.02 1.40 16.54
CA LEU A 237 -9.12 2.85 16.44
C LEU A 237 -9.95 3.20 15.22
N TYR A 238 -10.53 4.38 15.20
CA TYR A 238 -11.36 4.83 14.08
C TYR A 238 -11.03 6.26 13.67
N ARG A 239 -11.41 6.58 12.45
CA ARG A 239 -11.27 7.90 11.88
C ARG A 239 -12.45 8.17 10.93
N ILE A 240 -12.96 9.38 10.97
CA ILE A 240 -13.91 9.92 9.98
C ILE A 240 -13.14 10.79 9.02
N ASN A 241 -13.43 10.67 7.74
CA ASN A 241 -12.75 11.40 6.70
C ASN A 241 -13.77 11.96 5.71
N LEU A 242 -13.62 13.23 5.32
CA LEU A 242 -14.39 13.89 4.29
C LEU A 242 -13.42 14.51 3.28
N ASN A 243 -13.51 14.05 2.03
CA ASN A 243 -12.71 14.58 0.94
C ASN A 243 -13.60 15.18 -0.13
N ILE A 244 -13.20 16.32 -0.67
CA ILE A 244 -13.85 16.95 -1.80
C ILE A 244 -12.83 17.08 -2.92
N GLY A 245 -13.11 16.38 -4.03
CA GLY A 245 -12.34 16.47 -5.26
C GLY A 245 -13.04 17.36 -6.27
N PHE A 246 -12.26 18.08 -7.05
CA PHE A 246 -12.73 18.89 -8.15
C PHE A 246 -11.98 18.52 -9.42
N SER A 247 -12.74 18.24 -10.49
CA SER A 247 -12.18 17.92 -11.81
C SER A 247 -12.49 19.07 -12.77
N PHE A 248 -11.48 19.64 -13.39
CA PHE A 248 -11.59 20.72 -14.37
C PHE A 248 -11.02 20.30 -15.72
#